data_a28e83b9016ca9a9142df7de91fbd35c
#
_entry.id   a28e83b9016ca9a9142df7de91fbd35c
#
_cell.length_a   1.000
_cell.length_b   1.000
_cell.length_c   1.000
_cell.angle_alpha   90.00
_cell.angle_beta   90.00
_cell.angle_gamma   90.00
#
_symmetry.space_group_name_H-M   'P 1'
#
loop_
_entity.id
_entity.type
_entity.pdbx_description
1 polymer ?
#
loop_
_entity_poly.entity_id
_entity_poly.type
_entity_poly.pdbx_seq_one_letter_code
_entity_poly.pdbx_strand_id
1 'polypeptide(L)'
;MITGGAYQEKKKYAVNYYGISENDMKNGKNCSISDLGNAKCIYNFQYLTKKYSIDDIKKAIFENPDIIIISDIIGEGIIPIEKSERIWRENTGKLCCWIAEKSVSVTRVSCGIGQIIKTTPVVFIRHGKTTGNLEKRYIGRTDEDLCETGKNELMKINYPECNNIVSSPLKRCIQSAEIIYPDKKIIIDENLRETDFGIFEGKNYSELCKNPDYRNWIDGKSEIPNGEISENFKKRCCNAFYNVMKNAYRKTAFIVHGGVIMAVFEKYGFPKKSFYDYQVSNGRGFIADFDGKYLKIREKI
;
A
#
# COMPACT_ATOMS: atom_id res chain seq x y z
N MET A 1 -2.42 11.22 8.31
CA MET A 1 -2.77 12.43 9.10
C MET A 1 -4.12 12.25 9.79
N ILE A 2 -4.23 12.66 11.06
CA ILE A 2 -5.50 12.68 11.81
C ILE A 2 -5.77 14.12 12.23
N THR A 3 -6.95 14.64 11.96
CA THR A 3 -7.33 16.02 12.25
C THR A 3 -8.72 16.10 12.89
N GLY A 4 -9.08 17.24 13.45
CA GLY A 4 -10.38 17.50 14.09
C GLY A 4 -10.27 18.60 15.12
N GLY A 5 -11.39 19.05 15.69
CA GLY A 5 -11.42 20.06 16.76
C GLY A 5 -10.64 19.62 18.00
N ALA A 6 -10.37 20.57 18.90
CA ALA A 6 -9.77 20.25 20.20
C ALA A 6 -10.68 19.27 20.98
N TYR A 7 -10.10 18.44 21.83
CA TYR A 7 -10.81 17.50 22.72
C TYR A 7 -11.73 16.47 22.02
N GLN A 8 -11.45 16.14 20.75
CA GLN A 8 -12.24 15.17 19.95
C GLN A 8 -11.70 13.73 19.99
N GLU A 9 -10.89 13.36 20.99
CA GLU A 9 -10.37 11.99 21.20
C GLU A 9 -9.48 11.46 20.06
N LYS A 10 -8.80 12.36 19.30
CA LYS A 10 -7.92 12.00 18.18
C LYS A 10 -6.79 11.02 18.58
N LYS A 11 -6.22 11.19 19.78
CA LYS A 11 -5.19 10.27 20.32
C LYS A 11 -5.75 8.86 20.52
N LYS A 12 -6.90 8.75 21.19
CA LYS A 12 -7.59 7.48 21.43
C LYS A 12 -7.98 6.80 20.13
N TYR A 13 -8.43 7.58 19.14
CA TYR A 13 -8.66 7.05 17.79
C TYR A 13 -7.38 6.46 17.19
N ALA A 14 -6.24 7.16 17.28
CA ALA A 14 -4.96 6.67 16.77
C ALA A 14 -4.53 5.35 17.44
N VAL A 15 -4.66 5.26 18.76
CA VAL A 15 -4.39 4.02 19.52
C VAL A 15 -5.25 2.88 19.01
N ASN A 16 -6.57 3.08 18.97
CA ASN A 16 -7.53 2.02 18.63
C ASN A 16 -7.43 1.60 17.16
N TYR A 17 -7.26 2.55 16.25
CA TYR A 17 -7.27 2.28 14.81
C TYR A 17 -5.92 1.75 14.32
N TYR A 18 -4.82 2.43 14.67
CA TYR A 18 -3.48 2.06 14.19
C TYR A 18 -2.70 1.15 15.13
N GLY A 19 -3.18 0.90 16.34
CA GLY A 19 -2.51 0.04 17.32
C GLY A 19 -1.24 0.65 17.92
N ILE A 20 -1.15 2.00 17.97
CA ILE A 20 0.01 2.70 18.50
C ILE A 20 -0.09 2.78 20.01
N SER A 21 1.01 2.49 20.72
CA SER A 21 1.08 2.73 22.16
C SER A 21 1.11 4.23 22.47
N GLU A 22 0.47 4.66 23.53
CA GLU A 22 0.57 6.04 24.00
C GLU A 22 2.03 6.45 24.32
N ASN A 23 2.87 5.50 24.75
CA ASN A 23 4.29 5.72 24.99
C ASN A 23 5.09 6.05 23.70
N ASP A 24 4.58 5.64 22.53
CA ASP A 24 5.19 5.94 21.24
C ASP A 24 4.76 7.31 20.67
N MET A 25 3.89 8.03 21.40
CA MET A 25 3.36 9.34 20.99
C MET A 25 4.15 10.47 21.63
N LYS A 26 4.67 11.37 20.82
CA LYS A 26 5.35 12.59 21.29
C LYS A 26 4.42 13.80 21.21
N ASN A 27 4.56 14.72 22.20
CA ASN A 27 3.77 15.94 22.25
C ASN A 27 4.49 17.05 21.47
N GLY A 28 3.88 17.56 20.40
CA GLY A 28 4.42 18.65 19.58
C GLY A 28 4.71 19.96 20.33
N LYS A 29 4.11 20.16 21.51
CA LYS A 29 4.48 21.28 22.39
C LYS A 29 5.93 21.20 22.86
N ASN A 30 6.46 19.99 23.07
CA ASN A 30 7.77 19.74 23.66
C ASN A 30 8.77 19.10 22.70
N CYS A 31 8.33 18.72 21.48
CA CYS A 31 9.18 18.09 20.46
C CYS A 31 10.23 19.05 19.89
N SER A 32 11.39 18.49 19.58
CA SER A 32 12.40 19.08 18.69
C SER A 32 12.10 18.72 17.23
N ILE A 33 12.80 19.37 16.30
CA ILE A 33 12.69 19.04 14.88
C ILE A 33 13.21 17.61 14.59
N SER A 34 14.25 17.15 15.29
CA SER A 34 14.81 15.82 15.17
C SER A 34 13.84 14.72 15.64
N ASP A 35 12.91 15.06 16.54
CA ASP A 35 11.87 14.12 16.97
C ASP A 35 10.92 13.73 15.84
N LEU A 36 10.66 14.65 14.87
CA LEU A 36 9.83 14.33 13.72
C LEU A 36 10.47 13.22 12.86
N GLY A 37 11.79 13.21 12.70
CA GLY A 37 12.50 12.21 11.91
C GLY A 37 12.42 10.80 12.47
N ASN A 38 12.09 10.63 13.77
CA ASN A 38 12.16 9.34 14.47
C ASN A 38 10.87 8.93 15.20
N ALA A 39 9.90 9.83 15.36
CA ALA A 39 8.66 9.54 16.08
C ALA A 39 7.73 8.65 15.28
N LYS A 40 7.05 7.69 15.92
CA LYS A 40 5.94 6.95 15.31
C LYS A 40 4.68 7.82 15.20
N CYS A 41 4.45 8.67 16.19
CA CYS A 41 3.29 9.54 16.22
C CYS A 41 3.61 10.85 16.92
N ILE A 42 3.13 11.98 16.38
CA ILE A 42 3.17 13.29 17.05
C ILE A 42 1.74 13.82 17.14
N TYR A 43 1.32 14.13 18.37
CA TYR A 43 0.08 14.87 18.65
C TYR A 43 0.35 16.32 19.02
N ASN A 44 -0.68 17.19 19.00
CA ASN A 44 -0.50 18.64 19.14
C ASN A 44 0.48 19.21 18.11
N PHE A 45 0.47 18.65 16.91
CA PHE A 45 1.41 18.98 15.83
C PHE A 45 1.40 20.48 15.49
N GLN A 46 0.26 21.14 15.61
CA GLN A 46 0.09 22.57 15.36
C GLN A 46 1.07 23.48 16.13
N TYR A 47 1.61 23.02 17.26
CA TYR A 47 2.56 23.82 18.04
C TYR A 47 3.98 23.83 17.46
N LEU A 48 4.32 22.90 16.57
CA LEU A 48 5.63 22.91 15.91
C LEU A 48 5.80 24.12 15.00
N THR A 49 4.72 24.60 14.37
CA THR A 49 4.74 25.79 13.51
C THR A 49 4.93 27.12 14.27
N LYS A 50 4.89 27.11 15.61
CA LYS A 50 5.32 28.23 16.45
C LYS A 50 6.84 28.28 16.67
N LYS A 51 7.53 27.13 16.48
CA LYS A 51 8.94 26.97 16.84
C LYS A 51 9.87 26.87 15.63
N TYR A 52 9.38 26.27 14.54
CA TYR A 52 10.19 25.88 13.38
C TYR A 52 9.59 26.43 12.09
N SER A 53 10.45 26.63 11.08
CA SER A 53 10.00 27.00 9.75
C SER A 53 9.20 25.87 9.10
N ILE A 54 8.29 26.23 8.17
CA ILE A 54 7.50 25.27 7.42
C ILE A 54 8.41 24.31 6.63
N ASP A 55 9.52 24.81 6.10
CA ASP A 55 10.43 24.02 5.26
C ASP A 55 11.25 23.01 6.08
N ASP A 56 11.69 23.37 7.29
CA ASP A 56 12.34 22.43 8.20
C ASP A 56 11.40 21.30 8.60
N ILE A 57 10.14 21.64 8.91
CA ILE A 57 9.12 20.64 9.25
C ILE A 57 8.84 19.70 8.07
N LYS A 58 8.69 20.24 6.85
CA LYS A 58 8.49 19.44 5.64
C LYS A 58 9.64 18.47 5.40
N LYS A 59 10.89 18.96 5.55
CA LYS A 59 12.09 18.13 5.39
C LYS A 59 12.08 16.96 6.38
N ALA A 60 11.85 17.23 7.66
CA ALA A 60 11.80 16.19 8.69
C ALA A 60 10.69 15.17 8.48
N ILE A 61 9.50 15.59 8.00
CA ILE A 61 8.41 14.67 7.63
C ILE A 61 8.79 13.80 6.43
N PHE A 62 9.52 14.36 5.45
CA PHE A 62 9.96 13.62 4.27
C PHE A 62 10.96 12.50 4.61
N GLU A 63 11.77 12.71 5.65
CA GLU A 63 12.72 11.73 6.18
C GLU A 63 12.02 10.61 6.99
N ASN A 64 10.77 10.82 7.44
CA ASN A 64 9.97 9.86 8.20
C ASN A 64 8.56 9.67 7.60
N PRO A 65 8.44 8.96 6.48
CA PRO A 65 7.16 8.81 5.79
C PRO A 65 6.10 7.98 6.55
N ASP A 66 6.51 7.23 7.57
CA ASP A 66 5.60 6.40 8.38
C ASP A 66 5.00 7.15 9.58
N ILE A 67 5.35 8.43 9.75
CA ILE A 67 4.88 9.22 10.89
C ILE A 67 3.36 9.43 10.89
N ILE A 68 2.72 9.21 12.02
CA ILE A 68 1.32 9.60 12.24
C ILE A 68 1.28 11.00 12.85
N ILE A 69 0.65 11.91 12.14
CA ILE A 69 0.51 13.32 12.56
C ILE A 69 -0.91 13.57 13.03
N ILE A 70 -1.04 14.02 14.28
CA ILE A 70 -2.31 14.42 14.90
C ILE A 70 -2.29 15.93 15.15
N SER A 71 -3.18 16.65 14.48
CA SER A 71 -3.30 18.12 14.59
C SER A 71 -4.72 18.55 14.91
N ASP A 72 -4.84 19.59 15.73
CA ASP A 72 -6.11 20.28 15.88
C ASP A 72 -6.37 21.21 14.68
N ILE A 73 -7.64 21.38 14.33
CA ILE A 73 -8.09 22.42 13.40
C ILE A 73 -8.14 23.74 14.18
N ILE A 74 -7.14 24.60 13.97
CA ILE A 74 -7.00 25.86 14.71
C ILE A 74 -7.53 27.08 13.94
N GLY A 75 -8.00 26.88 12.72
CA GLY A 75 -8.55 27.94 11.87
C GLY A 75 -10.02 28.27 12.14
N GLU A 76 -10.73 27.45 12.91
CA GLU A 76 -12.13 27.63 13.27
C GLU A 76 -12.28 28.58 14.48
N GLY A 77 -13.39 29.33 14.54
CA GLY A 77 -13.73 30.22 15.62
C GLY A 77 -13.30 31.66 15.39
N ILE A 78 -13.25 32.48 16.49
CA ILE A 78 -13.00 33.90 16.44
C ILE A 78 -11.61 34.25 15.88
N ILE A 79 -11.52 35.26 15.04
CA ILE A 79 -10.24 35.72 14.49
C ILE A 79 -9.40 36.33 15.63
N PRO A 80 -8.15 35.86 15.83
CA PRO A 80 -7.29 36.40 16.88
C PRO A 80 -6.95 37.86 16.65
N ILE A 81 -6.96 38.65 17.71
CA ILE A 81 -6.55 40.05 17.69
C ILE A 81 -5.04 40.15 17.37
N GLU A 82 -4.24 39.29 18.01
CA GLU A 82 -2.80 39.30 17.86
C GLU A 82 -2.37 38.82 16.46
N LYS A 83 -1.53 39.61 15.79
CA LYS A 83 -1.00 39.31 14.46
C LYS A 83 -0.22 38.00 14.42
N SER A 84 0.56 37.70 15.46
CA SER A 84 1.34 36.48 15.62
C SER A 84 0.45 35.22 15.61
N GLU A 85 -0.68 35.27 16.28
CA GLU A 85 -1.63 34.15 16.32
C GLU A 85 -2.34 33.94 14.96
N ARG A 86 -2.61 35.03 14.21
CA ARG A 86 -3.14 34.93 12.84
C ARG A 86 -2.13 34.27 11.91
N ILE A 87 -0.85 34.68 11.96
CA ILE A 87 0.23 34.10 11.18
C ILE A 87 0.41 32.60 11.53
N TRP A 88 0.37 32.27 12.81
CA TRP A 88 0.45 30.89 13.26
C TRP A 88 -0.68 30.00 12.68
N ARG A 89 -1.93 30.49 12.74
CA ARG A 89 -3.08 29.80 12.15
C ARG A 89 -2.90 29.57 10.65
N GLU A 90 -2.49 30.60 9.93
CA GLU A 90 -2.25 30.54 8.49
C GLU A 90 -1.15 29.52 8.14
N ASN A 91 0.00 29.59 8.81
CA ASN A 91 1.13 28.70 8.59
C ASN A 91 0.76 27.26 8.90
N THR A 92 0.06 27.03 10.00
CA THR A 92 -0.41 25.67 10.35
C THR A 92 -1.39 25.15 9.32
N GLY A 93 -2.33 25.96 8.88
CA GLY A 93 -3.30 25.60 7.84
C GLY A 93 -2.61 25.21 6.54
N LYS A 94 -1.68 26.02 6.04
CA LYS A 94 -0.87 25.75 4.83
C LYS A 94 -0.09 24.44 4.96
N LEU A 95 0.54 24.22 6.12
CA LEU A 95 1.30 23.00 6.38
C LEU A 95 0.40 21.76 6.45
N CYS A 96 -0.75 21.86 7.13
CA CYS A 96 -1.74 20.77 7.20
C CYS A 96 -2.29 20.41 5.82
N CYS A 97 -2.53 21.38 4.93
CA CYS A 97 -2.93 21.10 3.53
C CYS A 97 -1.85 20.34 2.79
N TRP A 98 -0.58 20.76 2.92
CA TRP A 98 0.54 20.05 2.30
C TRP A 98 0.70 18.61 2.85
N ILE A 99 0.59 18.43 4.19
CA ILE A 99 0.63 17.10 4.82
C ILE A 99 -0.52 16.24 4.31
N ALA A 100 -1.73 16.78 4.26
CA ALA A 100 -2.90 16.04 3.76
C ALA A 100 -2.72 15.60 2.31
N GLU A 101 -2.14 16.45 1.44
CA GLU A 101 -1.82 16.11 0.06
C GLU A 101 -0.84 14.91 -0.01
N LYS A 102 0.21 14.90 0.82
CA LYS A 102 1.26 13.88 0.83
C LYS A 102 0.94 12.66 1.69
N SER A 103 -0.11 12.70 2.50
CA SER A 103 -0.50 11.58 3.35
C SER A 103 -1.17 10.46 2.55
N VAL A 104 -0.87 9.21 2.91
CA VAL A 104 -1.56 8.01 2.42
C VAL A 104 -3.05 8.07 2.77
N SER A 105 -3.36 8.54 3.97
CA SER A 105 -4.75 8.74 4.41
C SER A 105 -4.90 9.98 5.28
N VAL A 106 -6.10 10.56 5.27
CA VAL A 106 -6.51 11.64 6.17
C VAL A 106 -7.81 11.26 6.84
N THR A 107 -7.82 11.34 8.16
CA THR A 107 -9.01 11.06 8.97
C THR A 107 -9.40 12.31 9.75
N ARG A 108 -10.67 12.69 9.67
CA ARG A 108 -11.28 13.69 10.56
C ARG A 108 -11.94 12.97 11.73
N VAL A 109 -11.62 13.38 12.95
CA VAL A 109 -12.23 12.82 14.16
C VAL A 109 -13.19 13.85 14.75
N SER A 110 -14.41 13.42 15.00
CA SER A 110 -15.47 14.19 15.65
C SER A 110 -16.12 13.32 16.71
N CYS A 111 -16.20 13.80 17.95
CA CYS A 111 -16.78 13.07 19.09
C CYS A 111 -16.23 11.64 19.26
N GLY A 112 -14.94 11.45 19.02
CA GLY A 112 -14.27 10.14 19.09
C GLY A 112 -14.45 9.25 17.85
N ILE A 113 -15.30 9.65 16.90
CA ILE A 113 -15.58 8.89 15.68
C ILE A 113 -14.69 9.40 14.55
N GLY A 114 -13.89 8.49 13.96
CA GLY A 114 -13.02 8.81 12.82
C GLY A 114 -13.74 8.62 11.50
N GLN A 115 -13.76 9.65 10.68
CA GLN A 115 -14.17 9.61 9.29
C GLN A 115 -12.96 9.72 8.38
N ILE A 116 -12.65 8.69 7.60
CA ILE A 116 -11.59 8.73 6.60
C ILE A 116 -12.07 9.59 5.44
N ILE A 117 -11.41 10.74 5.21
CA ILE A 117 -11.75 11.70 4.16
C ILE A 117 -10.81 11.63 2.96
N LYS A 118 -9.67 10.94 3.10
CA LYS A 118 -8.74 10.64 2.00
C LYS A 118 -8.17 9.24 2.16
N THR A 119 -8.07 8.53 1.05
CA THR A 119 -7.34 7.27 0.88
C THR A 119 -6.43 7.37 -0.33
N THR A 120 -5.45 6.47 -0.46
CA THR A 120 -4.63 6.38 -1.66
C THR A 120 -5.17 5.27 -2.56
N PRO A 121 -5.62 5.59 -3.79
CA PRO A 121 -6.08 4.59 -4.73
C PRO A 121 -4.92 3.69 -5.19
N VAL A 122 -5.20 2.40 -5.30
CA VAL A 122 -4.26 1.36 -5.71
C VAL A 122 -4.92 0.44 -6.72
N VAL A 123 -4.15 0.01 -7.71
CA VAL A 123 -4.60 -0.93 -8.74
C VAL A 123 -3.68 -2.14 -8.72
N PHE A 124 -4.22 -3.33 -8.59
CA PHE A 124 -3.48 -4.57 -8.76
C PHE A 124 -3.91 -5.24 -10.05
N ILE A 125 -2.94 -5.62 -10.87
CA ILE A 125 -3.16 -6.31 -12.15
C ILE A 125 -2.25 -7.54 -12.18
N ARG A 126 -2.85 -8.71 -12.38
CA ARG A 126 -2.08 -9.91 -12.72
C ARG A 126 -1.59 -9.80 -14.15
N HIS A 127 -0.33 -10.11 -14.40
CA HIS A 127 0.26 -10.12 -15.74
C HIS A 127 -0.59 -10.87 -16.76
N GLY A 128 -0.42 -10.57 -18.04
CA GLY A 128 -1.06 -11.26 -19.16
C GLY A 128 -0.68 -12.74 -19.24
N LYS A 129 -1.35 -13.50 -20.09
CA LYS A 129 -1.07 -14.95 -20.25
C LYS A 129 0.31 -15.19 -20.86
N THR A 130 0.98 -16.21 -20.34
CA THR A 130 2.15 -16.86 -20.93
C THR A 130 1.77 -18.22 -21.49
N THR A 131 2.68 -18.89 -22.19
CA THR A 131 2.46 -20.27 -22.66
C THR A 131 2.20 -21.22 -21.49
N GLY A 132 2.98 -21.12 -20.41
CA GLY A 132 2.77 -21.93 -19.21
C GLY A 132 1.40 -21.70 -18.57
N ASN A 133 0.83 -20.48 -18.64
CA ASN A 133 -0.53 -20.24 -18.18
C ASN A 133 -1.59 -20.91 -19.05
N LEU A 134 -1.41 -20.96 -20.38
CA LEU A 134 -2.30 -21.68 -21.28
C LEU A 134 -2.30 -23.19 -20.98
N GLU A 135 -1.14 -23.73 -20.64
CA GLU A 135 -0.95 -25.13 -20.27
C GLU A 135 -1.27 -25.43 -18.79
N LYS A 136 -1.74 -24.42 -18.05
CA LYS A 136 -2.06 -24.51 -16.60
C LYS A 136 -0.90 -25.00 -15.74
N ARG A 137 0.33 -24.60 -16.09
CA ARG A 137 1.55 -24.94 -15.35
C ARG A 137 1.78 -23.97 -14.17
N TYR A 138 2.43 -24.48 -13.14
CA TYR A 138 2.97 -23.65 -12.05
C TYR A 138 4.22 -22.94 -12.57
N ILE A 139 4.13 -21.64 -12.79
CA ILE A 139 5.21 -20.79 -13.30
C ILE A 139 5.53 -19.74 -12.24
N GLY A 140 6.55 -19.96 -11.47
CA GLY A 140 7.03 -19.06 -10.42
C GLY A 140 8.24 -18.28 -10.88
N ARG A 141 9.43 -18.87 -10.71
CA ARG A 141 10.72 -18.23 -11.05
C ARG A 141 11.06 -18.29 -12.54
N THR A 142 10.45 -19.20 -13.29
CA THR A 142 10.64 -19.29 -14.75
C THR A 142 10.23 -17.97 -15.39
N ASP A 143 11.14 -17.40 -16.18
CA ASP A 143 10.95 -16.08 -16.76
C ASP A 143 10.45 -16.19 -18.21
N GLU A 144 9.14 -16.44 -18.36
CA GLU A 144 8.46 -16.54 -19.64
C GLU A 144 8.01 -15.18 -20.17
N ASP A 145 8.04 -15.05 -21.49
CA ASP A 145 7.41 -13.94 -22.21
C ASP A 145 5.87 -14.10 -22.27
N LEU A 146 5.16 -13.00 -22.51
CA LEU A 146 3.74 -13.05 -22.82
C LEU A 146 3.51 -13.79 -24.16
N CYS A 147 2.52 -14.69 -24.20
CA CYS A 147 2.05 -15.24 -25.46
C CYS A 147 1.19 -14.22 -26.23
N GLU A 148 1.04 -14.38 -27.55
CA GLU A 148 0.25 -13.46 -28.38
C GLU A 148 -1.20 -13.33 -27.91
N THR A 149 -1.83 -14.40 -27.45
CA THR A 149 -3.16 -14.36 -26.83
C THR A 149 -3.15 -13.46 -25.60
N GLY A 150 -2.14 -13.57 -24.75
CA GLY A 150 -2.00 -12.73 -23.54
C GLY A 150 -1.86 -11.25 -23.85
N LYS A 151 -1.04 -10.90 -24.85
CA LYS A 151 -0.87 -9.51 -25.32
C LYS A 151 -2.18 -8.94 -25.85
N ASN A 152 -2.85 -9.69 -26.72
CA ASN A 152 -4.11 -9.27 -27.36
C ASN A 152 -5.25 -9.12 -26.34
N GLU A 153 -5.30 -9.95 -25.30
CA GLU A 153 -6.28 -9.82 -24.21
C GLU A 153 -6.04 -8.56 -23.38
N LEU A 154 -4.77 -8.24 -23.06
CA LEU A 154 -4.45 -7.01 -22.32
C LEU A 154 -4.90 -5.75 -23.06
N MET A 155 -4.69 -5.68 -24.39
CA MET A 155 -5.06 -4.53 -25.22
C MET A 155 -6.58 -4.27 -25.26
N LYS A 156 -7.41 -5.29 -24.98
CA LYS A 156 -8.88 -5.18 -25.03
C LYS A 156 -9.49 -4.70 -23.70
N ILE A 157 -8.69 -4.64 -22.64
CA ILE A 157 -9.17 -4.24 -21.31
C ILE A 157 -8.90 -2.75 -21.10
N ASN A 158 -9.91 -2.02 -20.65
CA ASN A 158 -9.73 -0.62 -20.27
C ASN A 158 -9.20 -0.56 -18.83
N TYR A 159 -7.93 -0.23 -18.70
CA TYR A 159 -7.28 -0.07 -17.38
C TYR A 159 -7.36 1.37 -16.90
N PRO A 160 -7.47 1.58 -15.57
CA PRO A 160 -7.50 2.94 -15.03
C PRO A 160 -6.14 3.62 -15.15
N GLU A 161 -6.14 4.90 -15.47
CA GLU A 161 -4.94 5.75 -15.45
C GLU A 161 -4.29 5.74 -14.06
N CYS A 162 -2.97 5.57 -14.02
CA CYS A 162 -2.17 5.56 -12.80
C CYS A 162 -0.96 6.50 -12.91
N ASN A 163 -0.55 7.06 -11.77
CA ASN A 163 0.60 7.97 -11.70
C ASN A 163 1.93 7.21 -11.57
N ASN A 164 1.93 6.17 -10.77
CA ASN A 164 3.09 5.32 -10.52
C ASN A 164 2.79 3.90 -11.00
N ILE A 165 3.76 3.29 -11.66
CA ILE A 165 3.66 1.91 -12.15
C ILE A 165 4.80 1.11 -11.49
N VAL A 166 4.44 0.10 -10.72
CA VAL A 166 5.36 -0.80 -10.03
C VAL A 166 5.17 -2.21 -10.60
N SER A 167 6.24 -2.88 -10.93
CA SER A 167 6.21 -4.19 -11.54
C SER A 167 7.12 -5.20 -10.84
N SER A 168 6.72 -6.47 -10.85
CA SER A 168 7.62 -7.58 -10.67
C SER A 168 8.73 -7.54 -11.73
N PRO A 169 9.96 -8.01 -11.43
CA PRO A 169 11.06 -8.02 -12.40
C PRO A 169 10.89 -9.04 -13.53
N LEU A 170 9.92 -9.97 -13.43
CA LEU A 170 9.75 -11.01 -14.44
C LEU A 170 9.15 -10.45 -15.73
N LYS A 171 9.68 -10.90 -16.88
CA LYS A 171 9.34 -10.38 -18.21
C LYS A 171 7.85 -10.26 -18.46
N ARG A 172 7.07 -11.27 -18.10
CA ARG A 172 5.60 -11.25 -18.25
C ARG A 172 4.92 -10.08 -17.54
N CYS A 173 5.46 -9.61 -16.41
CA CYS A 173 4.94 -8.43 -15.71
C CYS A 173 5.42 -7.14 -16.37
N ILE A 174 6.69 -7.05 -16.75
CA ILE A 174 7.25 -5.89 -17.42
C ILE A 174 6.54 -5.65 -18.76
N GLN A 175 6.43 -6.68 -19.61
CA GLN A 175 5.72 -6.61 -20.87
C GLN A 175 4.23 -6.25 -20.70
N SER A 176 3.59 -6.77 -19.66
CA SER A 176 2.21 -6.37 -19.32
C SER A 176 2.14 -4.89 -18.95
N ALA A 177 3.09 -4.39 -18.16
CA ALA A 177 3.14 -2.99 -17.78
C ALA A 177 3.39 -2.06 -18.97
N GLU A 178 4.27 -2.45 -19.90
CA GLU A 178 4.55 -1.71 -21.14
C GLU A 178 3.33 -1.64 -22.07
N ILE A 179 2.57 -2.72 -22.17
CA ILE A 179 1.34 -2.75 -22.96
C ILE A 179 0.25 -1.88 -22.33
N ILE A 180 0.07 -1.95 -21.01
CA ILE A 180 -1.00 -1.24 -20.30
C ILE A 180 -0.67 0.24 -20.13
N TYR A 181 0.60 0.59 -19.91
CA TYR A 181 1.08 1.95 -19.59
C TYR A 181 2.32 2.32 -20.43
N PRO A 182 2.21 2.42 -21.77
CA PRO A 182 3.37 2.54 -22.66
C PRO A 182 4.25 3.77 -22.40
N ASP A 183 3.66 4.87 -21.93
CA ASP A 183 4.37 6.14 -21.72
C ASP A 183 4.81 6.36 -20.26
N LYS A 184 4.69 5.35 -19.42
CA LYS A 184 5.01 5.49 -18.00
C LYS A 184 6.36 4.83 -17.64
N LYS A 185 7.09 5.47 -16.75
CA LYS A 185 8.27 4.84 -16.14
C LYS A 185 7.81 3.70 -15.22
N ILE A 186 8.33 2.51 -15.46
CA ILE A 186 8.08 1.33 -14.64
C ILE A 186 9.14 1.24 -13.54
N ILE A 187 8.71 1.11 -12.30
CA ILE A 187 9.57 0.87 -11.15
C ILE A 187 9.56 -0.63 -10.87
N ILE A 188 10.74 -1.24 -10.90
CA ILE A 188 10.89 -2.68 -10.65
C ILE A 188 11.17 -2.92 -9.17
N ASP A 189 10.46 -3.88 -8.56
CA ASP A 189 10.74 -4.37 -7.21
C ASP A 189 10.91 -5.89 -7.21
N GLU A 190 12.12 -6.34 -6.87
CA GLU A 190 12.53 -7.75 -6.82
C GLU A 190 11.67 -8.60 -5.86
N ASN A 191 11.14 -7.98 -4.81
CA ASN A 191 10.33 -8.66 -3.81
C ASN A 191 8.89 -8.94 -4.28
N LEU A 192 8.51 -8.46 -5.48
CA LEU A 192 7.21 -8.73 -6.10
C LEU A 192 7.24 -9.93 -7.07
N ARG A 193 8.30 -10.73 -7.10
CA ARG A 193 8.33 -12.00 -7.84
C ARG A 193 7.26 -12.95 -7.34
N GLU A 194 6.82 -13.86 -8.23
CA GLU A 194 5.96 -14.97 -7.84
C GLU A 194 6.71 -15.92 -6.89
N THR A 195 6.00 -16.79 -6.20
CA THR A 195 6.60 -17.83 -5.36
C THR A 195 7.45 -18.78 -6.20
N ASP A 196 8.54 -19.27 -5.63
CA ASP A 196 9.31 -20.38 -6.23
C ASP A 196 8.58 -21.68 -5.98
N PHE A 197 8.09 -22.32 -7.05
CA PHE A 197 7.38 -23.59 -6.95
C PHE A 197 8.29 -24.82 -6.84
N GLY A 198 9.61 -24.63 -6.67
CA GLY A 198 10.56 -25.72 -6.42
C GLY A 198 10.41 -26.89 -7.38
N ILE A 199 10.16 -28.09 -6.86
CA ILE A 199 10.01 -29.31 -7.68
C ILE A 199 8.71 -29.33 -8.52
N PHE A 200 7.76 -28.40 -8.27
CA PHE A 200 6.51 -28.29 -9.02
C PHE A 200 6.62 -27.31 -10.18
N GLU A 201 7.73 -26.55 -10.26
CA GLU A 201 7.96 -25.57 -11.33
C GLU A 201 7.84 -26.20 -12.72
N GLY A 202 7.10 -25.54 -13.62
CA GLY A 202 6.88 -25.98 -14.99
C GLY A 202 5.93 -27.16 -15.16
N LYS A 203 5.34 -27.69 -14.09
CA LYS A 203 4.41 -28.84 -14.13
C LYS A 203 2.97 -28.37 -13.95
N ASN A 204 2.03 -29.16 -14.43
CA ASN A 204 0.59 -28.90 -14.25
C ASN A 204 -0.06 -29.91 -13.30
N TYR A 205 -1.35 -29.71 -13.01
CA TYR A 205 -2.10 -30.58 -12.10
C TYR A 205 -2.09 -32.05 -12.54
N SER A 206 -2.22 -32.35 -13.84
CA SER A 206 -2.26 -33.74 -14.33
C SER A 206 -0.94 -34.48 -14.11
N GLU A 207 0.19 -33.77 -14.15
CA GLU A 207 1.53 -34.28 -13.88
C GLU A 207 1.80 -34.45 -12.38
N LEU A 208 1.14 -33.63 -11.54
CA LEU A 208 1.39 -33.55 -10.09
C LEU A 208 0.36 -34.29 -9.22
N CYS A 209 -0.84 -34.54 -9.72
CA CYS A 209 -1.95 -35.05 -8.90
C CYS A 209 -1.69 -36.37 -8.17
N LYS A 210 -0.73 -37.19 -8.65
CA LYS A 210 -0.30 -38.44 -7.99
C LYS A 210 0.91 -38.23 -7.05
N ASN A 211 1.56 -37.08 -7.08
CA ASN A 211 2.74 -36.81 -6.25
C ASN A 211 2.31 -36.55 -4.78
N PRO A 212 2.86 -37.31 -3.80
CA PRO A 212 2.51 -37.16 -2.39
C PRO A 212 2.86 -35.76 -1.84
N ASP A 213 4.00 -35.17 -2.23
CA ASP A 213 4.43 -33.87 -1.77
C ASP A 213 3.48 -32.78 -2.26
N TYR A 214 3.01 -32.92 -3.52
CA TYR A 214 2.04 -32.00 -4.09
C TYR A 214 0.70 -32.04 -3.35
N ARG A 215 0.20 -33.23 -2.99
CA ARG A 215 -1.03 -33.39 -2.20
C ARG A 215 -0.88 -32.79 -0.82
N ASN A 216 0.24 -33.06 -0.14
CA ASN A 216 0.51 -32.51 1.17
C ASN A 216 0.58 -30.97 1.14
N TRP A 217 1.18 -30.40 0.10
CA TRP A 217 1.21 -28.96 -0.09
C TRP A 217 -0.18 -28.35 -0.31
N ILE A 218 -0.98 -28.94 -1.23
CA ILE A 218 -2.37 -28.48 -1.48
C ILE A 218 -3.23 -28.56 -0.22
N ASP A 219 -3.03 -29.61 0.60
CA ASP A 219 -3.75 -29.81 1.86
C ASP A 219 -3.22 -28.89 2.98
N GLY A 220 -2.18 -28.07 2.73
CA GLY A 220 -1.55 -27.19 3.71
C GLY A 220 -0.76 -27.94 4.80
N LYS A 221 -0.37 -29.21 4.56
CA LYS A 221 0.36 -30.06 5.50
C LYS A 221 1.88 -29.91 5.39
N SER A 222 2.40 -29.42 4.28
CA SER A 222 3.82 -29.20 4.04
C SER A 222 4.08 -28.00 3.15
N GLU A 223 5.30 -27.49 3.19
CA GLU A 223 5.80 -26.48 2.25
C GLU A 223 6.21 -27.14 0.92
N ILE A 224 6.47 -26.33 -0.11
CA ILE A 224 6.92 -26.79 -1.43
C ILE A 224 8.37 -27.29 -1.32
N PRO A 225 8.66 -28.55 -1.64
CA PRO A 225 10.04 -29.05 -1.61
C PRO A 225 10.94 -28.26 -2.57
N ASN A 226 12.10 -27.81 -2.08
CA ASN A 226 13.05 -26.94 -2.80
C ASN A 226 12.44 -25.62 -3.32
N GLY A 227 11.26 -25.24 -2.81
CA GLY A 227 10.59 -24.00 -3.16
C GLY A 227 10.71 -22.94 -2.08
N GLU A 228 9.96 -21.86 -2.24
CA GLU A 228 9.89 -20.80 -1.26
C GLU A 228 8.89 -21.12 -0.15
N ILE A 229 9.30 -20.89 1.10
CA ILE A 229 8.42 -21.03 2.26
C ILE A 229 7.28 -20.01 2.17
N SER A 230 6.05 -20.48 2.32
CA SER A 230 4.83 -19.67 2.15
C SER A 230 4.82 -18.40 3.00
N GLU A 231 5.27 -18.47 4.24
CA GLU A 231 5.36 -17.30 5.14
C GLU A 231 6.38 -16.26 4.64
N ASN A 232 7.54 -16.70 4.14
CA ASN A 232 8.56 -15.82 3.60
C ASN A 232 8.06 -15.11 2.34
N PHE A 233 7.39 -15.84 1.44
CA PHE A 233 6.72 -15.29 0.27
C PHE A 233 5.74 -14.17 0.65
N LYS A 234 4.78 -14.50 1.53
CA LYS A 234 3.78 -13.54 2.00
C LYS A 234 4.43 -12.31 2.64
N LYS A 235 5.43 -12.52 3.48
CA LYS A 235 6.15 -11.45 4.18
C LYS A 235 6.86 -10.50 3.22
N ARG A 236 7.62 -11.03 2.21
CA ARG A 236 8.32 -10.17 1.26
C ARG A 236 7.37 -9.38 0.37
N CYS A 237 6.30 -10.01 -0.14
CA CYS A 237 5.29 -9.34 -0.96
C CYS A 237 4.57 -8.21 -0.21
N CYS A 238 4.16 -8.48 1.04
CA CYS A 238 3.50 -7.51 1.88
C CYS A 238 4.42 -6.35 2.26
N ASN A 239 5.71 -6.62 2.52
CA ASN A 239 6.70 -5.58 2.81
C ASN A 239 6.99 -4.72 1.57
N ALA A 240 7.12 -5.32 0.38
CA ALA A 240 7.29 -4.60 -0.88
C ALA A 240 6.10 -3.65 -1.12
N PHE A 241 4.87 -4.17 -1.01
CA PHE A 241 3.66 -3.36 -1.11
C PHE A 241 3.68 -2.19 -0.15
N TYR A 242 3.92 -2.44 1.14
CA TYR A 242 3.93 -1.40 2.17
C TYR A 242 5.02 -0.35 1.93
N ASN A 243 6.23 -0.78 1.55
CA ASN A 243 7.35 0.13 1.26
C ASN A 243 7.06 1.08 0.10
N VAL A 244 6.35 0.61 -0.93
CA VAL A 244 5.88 1.48 -2.00
C VAL A 244 4.80 2.41 -1.50
N MET A 245 3.78 1.88 -0.81
CA MET A 245 2.58 2.63 -0.45
C MET A 245 2.82 3.69 0.63
N LYS A 246 3.78 3.50 1.55
CA LYS A 246 4.09 4.53 2.56
C LYS A 246 4.59 5.84 1.96
N ASN A 247 5.15 5.80 0.74
CA ASN A 247 5.59 6.97 -0.02
C ASN A 247 4.62 7.36 -1.17
N ALA A 248 3.58 6.55 -1.41
CA ALA A 248 2.64 6.76 -2.49
C ALA A 248 1.42 7.55 -2.00
N TYR A 249 1.32 8.80 -2.42
CA TYR A 249 0.15 9.66 -2.19
C TYR A 249 -0.71 9.86 -3.45
N ARG A 250 -0.35 9.16 -4.54
CA ARG A 250 -1.04 9.17 -5.84
C ARG A 250 -1.41 7.74 -6.24
N LYS A 251 -2.36 7.62 -7.17
CA LYS A 251 -2.80 6.33 -7.69
C LYS A 251 -1.63 5.51 -8.24
N THR A 252 -1.43 4.32 -7.69
CA THR A 252 -0.32 3.43 -8.01
C THR A 252 -0.84 2.10 -8.54
N ALA A 253 -0.30 1.64 -9.67
CA ALA A 253 -0.57 0.30 -10.21
C ALA A 253 0.56 -0.66 -9.85
N PHE A 254 0.20 -1.87 -9.43
CA PHE A 254 1.08 -3.01 -9.25
C PHE A 254 0.79 -4.06 -10.32
N ILE A 255 1.75 -4.27 -11.22
CA ILE A 255 1.69 -5.30 -12.25
C ILE A 255 2.47 -6.50 -11.76
N VAL A 256 1.75 -7.52 -11.29
CA VAL A 256 2.31 -8.59 -10.47
C VAL A 256 1.69 -9.95 -10.82
N HIS A 257 1.82 -10.91 -9.94
CA HIS A 257 1.37 -12.30 -10.08
C HIS A 257 0.15 -12.60 -9.21
N GLY A 258 -0.49 -13.72 -9.48
CA GLY A 258 -1.66 -14.16 -8.72
C GLY A 258 -1.36 -14.35 -7.23
N GLY A 259 -0.26 -15.04 -6.91
CA GLY A 259 0.16 -15.25 -5.52
C GLY A 259 0.45 -13.95 -4.77
N VAL A 260 1.09 -12.98 -5.44
CA VAL A 260 1.38 -11.67 -4.83
C VAL A 260 0.10 -10.92 -4.48
N ILE A 261 -0.89 -10.88 -5.39
CA ILE A 261 -2.19 -10.27 -5.14
C ILE A 261 -2.87 -10.92 -3.94
N MET A 262 -2.94 -12.25 -3.95
CA MET A 262 -3.55 -13.02 -2.86
C MET A 262 -2.87 -12.75 -1.51
N ALA A 263 -1.52 -12.74 -1.46
CA ALA A 263 -0.76 -12.48 -0.24
C ALA A 263 -1.00 -11.08 0.33
N VAL A 264 -1.00 -10.05 -0.53
CA VAL A 264 -1.22 -8.66 -0.10
C VAL A 264 -2.65 -8.47 0.40
N PHE A 265 -3.66 -8.99 -0.32
CA PHE A 265 -5.05 -8.85 0.08
C PHE A 265 -5.43 -9.73 1.28
N GLU A 266 -4.80 -10.88 1.49
CA GLU A 266 -4.99 -11.66 2.72
C GLU A 266 -4.55 -10.86 3.95
N LYS A 267 -3.46 -10.10 3.86
CA LYS A 267 -2.95 -9.28 4.98
C LYS A 267 -3.73 -7.98 5.15
N TYR A 268 -3.96 -7.24 4.09
CA TYR A 268 -4.49 -5.87 4.15
C TYR A 268 -5.97 -5.75 3.74
N GLY A 269 -6.55 -6.75 3.08
CA GLY A 269 -7.92 -6.71 2.58
C GLY A 269 -8.97 -6.50 3.68
N PHE A 270 -9.98 -5.69 3.38
CA PHE A 270 -11.14 -5.48 4.25
C PHE A 270 -12.44 -5.45 3.42
N PRO A 271 -13.49 -6.22 3.82
CA PRO A 271 -13.49 -7.19 4.91
C PRO A 271 -12.49 -8.34 4.67
N LYS A 272 -12.05 -8.98 5.76
CA LYS A 272 -11.13 -10.11 5.71
C LYS A 272 -11.74 -11.28 4.95
N LYS A 273 -10.93 -11.89 4.07
CA LYS A 273 -11.24 -13.10 3.32
C LYS A 273 -10.02 -14.02 3.30
N SER A 274 -10.23 -15.27 2.90
CA SER A 274 -9.16 -16.25 2.75
C SER A 274 -8.26 -15.91 1.55
N PHE A 275 -7.04 -16.42 1.55
CA PHE A 275 -6.04 -16.21 0.51
C PHE A 275 -6.60 -16.43 -0.91
N TYR A 276 -7.22 -17.57 -1.16
CA TYR A 276 -7.74 -17.94 -2.49
C TYR A 276 -8.98 -17.14 -2.93
N ASP A 277 -9.69 -16.46 -2.01
CA ASP A 277 -10.83 -15.59 -2.36
C ASP A 277 -10.41 -14.36 -3.18
N TYR A 278 -9.11 -14.05 -3.18
CA TYR A 278 -8.53 -12.95 -3.96
C TYR A 278 -7.89 -13.41 -5.27
N GLN A 279 -8.15 -14.64 -5.69
CA GLN A 279 -7.64 -15.14 -6.97
C GLN A 279 -8.26 -14.38 -8.15
N VAL A 280 -7.42 -14.00 -9.12
CA VAL A 280 -7.83 -13.31 -10.34
C VAL A 280 -7.24 -13.97 -11.58
N SER A 281 -7.93 -13.85 -12.71
CA SER A 281 -7.42 -14.29 -14.01
C SER A 281 -6.30 -13.40 -14.53
N ASN A 282 -5.52 -13.87 -15.51
CA ASN A 282 -4.49 -13.08 -16.17
C ASN A 282 -5.09 -11.81 -16.79
N GLY A 283 -4.41 -10.68 -16.71
CA GLY A 283 -4.88 -9.37 -17.15
C GLY A 283 -5.98 -8.75 -16.29
N ARG A 284 -6.43 -9.44 -15.26
CA ARG A 284 -7.48 -8.98 -14.33
C ARG A 284 -6.91 -8.61 -12.97
N GLY A 285 -7.73 -7.95 -12.16
CA GLY A 285 -7.27 -7.49 -10.87
C GLY A 285 -8.29 -6.74 -10.04
N PHE A 286 -7.81 -5.84 -9.21
CA PHE A 286 -8.64 -5.05 -8.30
C PHE A 286 -8.25 -3.58 -8.34
N ILE A 287 -9.26 -2.72 -8.31
CA ILE A 287 -9.12 -1.31 -7.93
C ILE A 287 -9.52 -1.22 -6.46
N ALA A 288 -8.64 -0.71 -5.63
CA ALA A 288 -8.82 -0.64 -4.19
C ALA A 288 -8.37 0.72 -3.62
N ASP A 289 -8.78 1.01 -2.40
CA ASP A 289 -8.33 2.13 -1.59
C ASP A 289 -7.51 1.66 -0.42
N PHE A 290 -6.32 2.23 -0.26
CA PHE A 290 -5.46 1.99 0.89
C PHE A 290 -5.55 3.17 1.87
N ASP A 291 -5.88 2.89 3.12
CA ASP A 291 -6.01 3.91 4.18
C ASP A 291 -4.82 3.93 5.16
N GLY A 292 -3.73 3.22 4.81
CA GLY A 292 -2.56 3.03 5.66
C GLY A 292 -2.61 1.75 6.50
N LYS A 293 -3.77 1.09 6.59
CA LYS A 293 -3.97 -0.14 7.34
C LYS A 293 -4.70 -1.21 6.55
N TYR A 294 -5.74 -0.82 5.81
CA TYR A 294 -6.62 -1.71 5.06
C TYR A 294 -6.70 -1.37 3.58
N LEU A 295 -6.88 -2.40 2.76
CA LEU A 295 -7.24 -2.33 1.34
C LEU A 295 -8.72 -2.62 1.19
N LYS A 296 -9.51 -1.63 0.76
CA LYS A 296 -10.92 -1.79 0.46
C LYS A 296 -11.10 -1.89 -1.04
N ILE A 297 -11.53 -3.05 -1.52
CA ILE A 297 -11.82 -3.25 -2.95
C ILE A 297 -13.02 -2.39 -3.32
N ARG A 298 -12.86 -1.57 -4.38
CA ARG A 298 -13.95 -0.81 -4.99
C ARG A 298 -14.55 -1.58 -6.16
N GLU A 299 -13.67 -2.16 -6.99
CA GLU A 299 -14.06 -2.74 -8.27
C GLU A 299 -13.11 -3.86 -8.67
N LYS A 300 -13.62 -4.82 -9.46
CA LYS A 300 -12.81 -5.83 -10.17
C LYS A 300 -12.59 -5.36 -11.61
N ILE A 301 -11.36 -5.55 -12.07
CA ILE A 301 -10.98 -5.31 -13.48
C ILE A 301 -11.33 -6.55 -14.31
#